data_1e1483c8fed0086e234d776d92d80254
#
_entry.id   1e1483c8fed0086e234d776d92d80254
#
_cell.length_a   1.000
_cell.length_b   1.000
_cell.length_c   1.000
_cell.angle_alpha   90.00
_cell.angle_beta   90.00
_cell.angle_gamma   90.00
#
_symmetry.space_group_name_H-M   'P 1'
#
loop_
_entity.id
_entity.type
_entity.pdbx_description
1 polymer ?
#
loop_
_entity_poly.entity_id
_entity_poly.type
_entity_poly.pdbx_seq_one_letter_code
_entity_poly.pdbx_strand_id
1 'polypeptide(L)'
;LEAVTQAVNSLVTALKLPDESAKANEVLGEMSFPQFSRLLPYRDYNQESGLFMNDTTMGFMLEAIPINGANESIVEALDHMLRTKLPRGVPFCIHLMSSQLVGDRIEYGLREFSWSGEQAERFNAITRAYYMNAAATQFPLPEGMNLPLTLRHYRVFFSYCSPSKKKSRADILEMENLVKIIRASLQGASITTQAVDAQAFIDIVGEMINHNPDSLYPKRRQLDPYSDLNYQCVEDSFDLKVRADYLTLGLRENGRNSTARILNFHLARNPEIAFLWNMADNYSNLLNPELSISCPFILTLTLVVEDQVKTHSEANLKYMDLEKKSKTSYAKWFPSVEKEAKEWGELRQRLGSGQSSVVSYFLNITAFCKDNNETALEVEQDILNSFRKNGFELISPRFNHMRNFLTCLPFMAGKGLFKQLKEAGVVQRAESFNVANLMPLVADNPLTPAGLLAPTYRNQLAFIDIFFRGMNNTNYNMAVCGTSGAGKTGLIQPLIRSVLDSGGFAVVFDMGDGYKSLCENMGGVYLDGETLRFNPFANITDIDQSAERVRDQLSVMASPNGNLDEVHEGLLLQAVRASWLAKKNKARIDDVVDFLKNARDNDQYVESPTIRSRLDEMIVLLDQYTA
;
A
#
# COMPACT_ATOMS: atom_id res chain seq x y z
N LEU A 1 32.46 -20.23 37.53
CA LEU A 1 31.58 -19.29 38.22
C LEU A 1 32.37 -18.45 39.25
N GLU A 2 33.12 -19.08 40.16
CA GLU A 2 33.93 -18.34 41.18
C GLU A 2 34.94 -17.36 40.57
N ALA A 3 35.66 -17.74 39.51
CA ALA A 3 36.60 -16.87 38.82
C ALA A 3 35.95 -15.64 38.14
N VAL A 4 34.75 -15.85 37.62
CA VAL A 4 33.97 -14.74 37.03
C VAL A 4 33.44 -13.81 38.12
N THR A 5 32.97 -14.36 39.22
CA THR A 5 32.53 -13.58 40.39
C THR A 5 33.65 -12.76 41.01
N GLN A 6 34.89 -13.33 41.12
CA GLN A 6 36.06 -12.60 41.57
C GLN A 6 36.49 -11.49 40.61
N ALA A 7 36.45 -11.74 39.30
CA ALA A 7 36.77 -10.72 38.29
C ALA A 7 35.75 -9.55 38.30
N VAL A 8 34.48 -9.85 38.49
CA VAL A 8 33.43 -8.82 38.58
C VAL A 8 33.52 -8.06 39.88
N ASN A 9 33.76 -8.69 41.00
CA ASN A 9 33.98 -8.01 42.28
C ASN A 9 35.22 -7.09 42.25
N SER A 10 36.29 -7.51 41.59
CA SER A 10 37.46 -6.66 41.39
C SER A 10 37.18 -5.47 40.50
N LEU A 11 36.34 -5.62 39.50
CA LEU A 11 35.91 -4.57 38.56
C LEU A 11 34.96 -3.57 39.24
N VAL A 12 34.00 -4.06 40.04
CA VAL A 12 33.12 -3.22 40.88
C VAL A 12 33.93 -2.38 41.89
N THR A 13 34.91 -3.00 42.51
CA THR A 13 35.82 -2.29 43.47
C THR A 13 36.71 -1.26 42.76
N ALA A 14 37.19 -1.57 41.55
CA ALA A 14 38.00 -0.67 40.74
C ALA A 14 37.21 0.54 40.21
N LEU A 15 35.92 0.35 39.93
CA LEU A 15 35.03 1.42 39.45
C LEU A 15 34.44 2.28 40.59
N LYS A 16 34.75 1.99 41.86
CA LYS A 16 34.16 2.69 43.04
C LYS A 16 32.63 2.75 42.99
N LEU A 17 31.99 1.69 42.51
CA LEU A 17 30.52 1.59 42.53
C LEU A 17 30.06 1.48 44.01
N PRO A 18 28.91 2.08 44.39
CA PRO A 18 28.38 1.92 45.74
C PRO A 18 28.15 0.44 46.06
N ASP A 19 28.55 0.05 47.23
CA ASP A 19 28.50 -1.34 47.73
C ASP A 19 27.05 -1.70 48.17
N GLU A 20 26.11 -1.56 47.25
CA GLU A 20 24.74 -2.02 47.41
C GLU A 20 24.58 -3.38 46.68
N SER A 21 24.42 -4.43 47.44
CA SER A 21 24.27 -5.81 46.95
C SER A 21 23.17 -5.95 45.88
N ALA A 22 22.12 -5.14 45.91
CA ALA A 22 21.07 -5.11 44.93
C ALA A 22 21.57 -4.59 43.57
N LYS A 23 22.33 -3.49 43.54
CA LYS A 23 22.92 -2.92 42.31
C LYS A 23 24.00 -3.82 41.71
N ALA A 24 24.80 -4.46 42.56
CA ALA A 24 25.81 -5.41 42.11
C ALA A 24 25.18 -6.64 41.48
N ASN A 25 24.07 -7.16 42.03
CA ASN A 25 23.31 -8.26 41.46
C ASN A 25 22.59 -7.88 40.16
N GLU A 26 22.11 -6.65 40.05
CA GLU A 26 21.52 -6.12 38.81
C GLU A 26 22.58 -6.02 37.69
N VAL A 27 23.77 -5.45 38.00
CA VAL A 27 24.90 -5.37 37.05
C VAL A 27 25.40 -6.77 36.64
N LEU A 28 25.47 -7.70 37.59
CA LEU A 28 25.82 -9.11 37.30
C LEU A 28 24.76 -9.79 36.43
N GLY A 29 23.48 -9.55 36.69
CA GLY A 29 22.37 -10.03 35.85
C GLY A 29 22.46 -9.47 34.43
N GLU A 30 22.78 -8.17 34.28
CA GLU A 30 22.96 -7.53 32.99
C GLU A 30 24.14 -8.07 32.19
N MET A 31 25.26 -8.36 32.84
CA MET A 31 26.45 -8.94 32.19
C MET A 31 26.23 -10.40 31.80
N SER A 32 25.45 -11.16 32.59
CA SER A 32 25.17 -12.57 32.36
C SER A 32 24.05 -12.82 31.35
N PHE A 33 23.05 -11.90 31.30
CA PHE A 33 21.87 -11.99 30.44
C PHE A 33 21.54 -10.60 29.88
N PRO A 34 22.28 -10.13 28.86
CA PRO A 34 21.99 -8.83 28.25
C PRO A 34 20.59 -8.84 27.65
N GLN A 35 19.74 -7.92 28.09
CA GLN A 35 18.40 -7.76 27.55
C GLN A 35 18.44 -6.94 26.27
N PHE A 36 17.83 -7.44 25.19
CA PHE A 36 17.75 -6.75 23.91
C PHE A 36 17.09 -5.37 24.03
N SER A 37 16.05 -5.25 24.85
CA SER A 37 15.35 -3.98 25.10
C SER A 37 16.29 -2.84 25.56
N ARG A 38 17.34 -3.14 26.28
CA ARG A 38 18.31 -2.12 26.75
C ARG A 38 19.18 -1.52 25.65
N LEU A 39 19.28 -2.20 24.51
CA LEU A 39 19.96 -1.65 23.32
C LEU A 39 19.12 -0.56 22.65
N LEU A 40 17.81 -0.55 22.87
CA LEU A 40 16.86 0.35 22.24
C LEU A 40 16.84 1.70 22.97
N PRO A 41 16.84 2.83 22.24
CA PRO A 41 16.91 4.16 22.84
C PRO A 41 15.59 4.66 23.43
N TYR A 42 14.49 4.00 23.18
CA TYR A 42 13.13 4.48 23.45
C TYR A 42 12.85 4.59 24.94
N ARG A 43 12.46 5.77 25.43
CA ARG A 43 12.10 5.97 26.84
C ARG A 43 10.66 6.41 26.97
N ASP A 44 10.34 7.59 26.51
CA ASP A 44 9.04 8.22 26.79
C ASP A 44 8.51 8.91 25.52
N TYR A 45 7.23 9.25 25.54
CA TYR A 45 6.56 10.02 24.50
C TYR A 45 5.84 11.22 25.11
N ASN A 46 6.19 12.40 24.64
CA ASN A 46 5.54 13.62 25.07
C ASN A 46 4.27 13.85 24.23
N GLN A 47 3.10 13.68 24.84
CA GLN A 47 1.81 13.83 24.18
C GLN A 47 1.54 15.24 23.67
N GLU A 48 2.04 16.29 24.37
CA GLU A 48 1.80 17.68 23.97
C GLU A 48 2.56 18.03 22.67
N SER A 49 3.80 17.61 22.56
CA SER A 49 4.65 17.91 21.39
C SER A 49 4.61 16.84 20.30
N GLY A 50 4.10 15.64 20.61
CA GLY A 50 4.13 14.52 19.67
C GLY A 50 5.52 13.95 19.41
N LEU A 51 6.46 14.11 20.36
CA LEU A 51 7.87 13.75 20.20
C LEU A 51 8.28 12.60 21.12
N PHE A 52 9.15 11.74 20.61
CA PHE A 52 9.80 10.66 21.37
C PHE A 52 11.02 11.17 22.12
N MET A 53 11.04 10.91 23.41
CA MET A 53 12.13 11.23 24.31
C MET A 53 13.02 10.01 24.52
N ASN A 54 14.07 9.90 23.73
CA ASN A 54 15.02 8.78 23.81
C ASN A 54 16.09 9.03 24.90
N ASP A 55 17.04 8.11 25.08
CA ASP A 55 18.16 8.24 26.04
C ASP A 55 18.89 9.58 25.92
N THR A 56 19.51 9.81 24.76
CA THR A 56 20.38 10.96 24.47
C THR A 56 19.89 11.76 23.27
N THR A 57 18.79 11.35 22.66
CA THR A 57 18.19 11.97 21.48
C THR A 57 16.72 12.29 21.71
N MET A 58 16.18 13.12 20.86
CA MET A 58 14.75 13.42 20.75
C MET A 58 14.36 13.36 19.29
N GLY A 59 13.17 12.84 18.99
CA GLY A 59 12.80 12.63 17.60
C GLY A 59 11.30 12.41 17.38
N PHE A 60 10.96 12.10 16.14
CA PHE A 60 9.60 11.81 15.72
C PHE A 60 9.57 10.67 14.73
N MET A 61 8.40 10.03 14.62
CA MET A 61 8.10 9.03 13.62
C MET A 61 6.82 9.41 12.88
N LEU A 62 6.82 9.27 11.56
CA LEU A 62 5.66 9.49 10.70
C LEU A 62 5.37 8.20 9.95
N GLU A 63 4.10 7.86 9.82
CA GLU A 63 3.64 6.82 8.90
C GLU A 63 3.09 7.47 7.64
N ALA A 64 3.42 6.93 6.48
CA ALA A 64 2.94 7.37 5.18
C ALA A 64 2.23 6.25 4.44
N ILE A 65 1.26 6.62 3.62
CA ILE A 65 0.69 5.72 2.63
C ILE A 65 1.72 5.60 1.48
N PRO A 66 2.12 4.37 1.09
CA PRO A 66 2.98 4.18 -0.07
C PRO A 66 2.39 4.84 -1.33
N ILE A 67 3.23 5.34 -2.21
CA ILE A 67 2.80 5.87 -3.50
C ILE A 67 2.79 4.76 -4.55
N ASN A 68 1.75 4.68 -5.38
CA ASN A 68 1.62 3.65 -6.42
C ASN A 68 2.62 3.81 -7.57
N GLY A 69 3.22 4.98 -7.69
CA GLY A 69 4.23 5.31 -8.70
C GLY A 69 4.82 6.68 -8.42
N ALA A 70 5.83 7.06 -9.18
CA ALA A 70 6.47 8.36 -9.03
C ALA A 70 6.77 8.97 -10.41
N ASN A 71 6.78 10.29 -10.47
CA ASN A 71 7.21 11.07 -11.62
C ASN A 71 8.41 11.96 -11.23
N GLU A 72 8.98 12.65 -12.19
CA GLU A 72 10.15 13.51 -11.97
C GLU A 72 9.88 14.63 -10.95
N SER A 73 8.68 15.21 -10.96
CA SER A 73 8.32 16.28 -10.01
C SER A 73 8.29 15.81 -8.55
N ILE A 74 7.94 14.54 -8.29
CA ILE A 74 8.02 13.94 -6.95
C ILE A 74 9.49 13.81 -6.54
N VAL A 75 10.36 13.33 -7.44
CA VAL A 75 11.79 13.19 -7.16
C VAL A 75 12.45 14.55 -6.91
N GLU A 76 12.10 15.57 -7.69
CA GLU A 76 12.57 16.95 -7.49
C GLU A 76 12.13 17.52 -6.14
N ALA A 77 10.88 17.28 -5.74
CA ALA A 77 10.38 17.72 -4.43
C ALA A 77 11.12 17.03 -3.27
N LEU A 78 11.41 15.73 -3.39
CA LEU A 78 12.21 14.97 -2.42
C LEU A 78 13.66 15.44 -2.40
N ASP A 79 14.29 15.67 -3.55
CA ASP A 79 15.63 16.25 -3.65
C ASP A 79 15.69 17.64 -3.01
N HIS A 80 14.71 18.49 -3.27
CA HIS A 80 14.61 19.81 -2.64
C HIS A 80 14.49 19.68 -1.11
N MET A 81 13.71 18.73 -0.60
CA MET A 81 13.61 18.45 0.84
C MET A 81 14.99 18.07 1.42
N LEU A 82 15.71 17.15 0.77
CA LEU A 82 17.06 16.75 1.20
C LEU A 82 18.02 17.93 1.23
N ARG A 83 18.04 18.75 0.19
CA ARG A 83 18.97 19.87 0.07
C ARG A 83 18.73 21.02 1.04
N THR A 84 17.46 21.32 1.33
CA THR A 84 17.10 22.60 1.97
C THR A 84 16.37 22.46 3.30
N LYS A 85 15.76 21.32 3.61
CA LYS A 85 14.88 21.17 4.78
C LYS A 85 15.45 20.26 5.85
N LEU A 86 16.23 19.25 5.48
CA LEU A 86 16.82 18.34 6.46
C LEU A 86 18.05 18.94 7.11
N PRO A 87 18.18 18.84 8.45
CA PRO A 87 19.39 19.23 9.17
C PRO A 87 20.60 18.43 8.69
N ARG A 88 21.73 19.12 8.57
CA ARG A 88 22.99 18.52 8.14
C ARG A 88 23.60 17.65 9.24
N GLY A 89 24.19 16.52 8.85
CA GLY A 89 24.92 15.65 9.77
C GLY A 89 24.06 14.78 10.67
N VAL A 90 22.74 14.83 10.55
CA VAL A 90 21.82 14.04 11.38
C VAL A 90 21.11 12.98 10.52
N PRO A 91 21.06 11.71 10.97
CA PRO A 91 20.41 10.65 10.22
C PRO A 91 18.91 10.83 10.09
N PHE A 92 18.41 10.61 8.87
CA PHE A 92 17.00 10.47 8.54
C PHE A 92 16.78 9.08 7.94
N CYS A 93 15.79 8.35 8.44
CA CYS A 93 15.53 6.98 8.01
C CYS A 93 14.17 6.88 7.33
N ILE A 94 14.13 6.08 6.27
CA ILE A 94 12.90 5.71 5.55
C ILE A 94 12.82 4.20 5.59
N HIS A 95 11.71 3.67 6.12
CA HIS A 95 11.48 2.25 6.29
C HIS A 95 10.27 1.84 5.46
N LEU A 96 10.43 0.90 4.55
CA LEU A 96 9.34 0.19 3.89
C LEU A 96 9.23 -1.19 4.54
N MET A 97 8.10 -1.45 5.19
CA MET A 97 7.80 -2.72 5.81
C MET A 97 6.79 -3.49 4.96
N SER A 98 7.13 -4.72 4.60
CA SER A 98 6.24 -5.70 3.98
C SER A 98 5.81 -6.68 5.05
N SER A 99 4.62 -6.47 5.60
CA SER A 99 4.06 -7.27 6.70
C SER A 99 3.21 -8.42 6.21
N GLN A 100 3.28 -9.56 6.90
CA GLN A 100 2.34 -10.68 6.73
C GLN A 100 1.10 -10.56 7.64
N LEU A 101 1.07 -9.60 8.56
CA LEU A 101 0.02 -9.46 9.57
C LEU A 101 -1.20 -8.74 8.98
N VAL A 102 -1.95 -9.45 8.13
CA VAL A 102 -3.11 -8.93 7.39
C VAL A 102 -4.45 -9.37 7.97
N GLY A 103 -4.45 -10.21 9.02
CA GLY A 103 -5.66 -10.81 9.58
C GLY A 103 -6.72 -9.80 10.00
N ASP A 104 -6.35 -8.77 10.77
CA ASP A 104 -7.27 -7.70 11.19
C ASP A 104 -7.90 -6.96 9.99
N ARG A 105 -7.16 -6.79 8.90
CA ARG A 105 -7.65 -6.13 7.70
C ARG A 105 -8.62 -7.02 6.93
N ILE A 106 -8.35 -8.33 6.89
CA ILE A 106 -9.28 -9.31 6.31
C ILE A 106 -10.58 -9.30 7.11
N GLU A 107 -10.52 -9.40 8.43
CA GLU A 107 -11.71 -9.36 9.28
C GLU A 107 -12.47 -8.02 9.16
N TYR A 108 -11.75 -6.91 9.06
CA TYR A 108 -12.38 -5.61 8.81
C TYR A 108 -13.14 -5.57 7.48
N GLY A 109 -12.60 -6.18 6.41
CA GLY A 109 -13.27 -6.27 5.10
C GLY A 109 -14.45 -7.25 5.08
N LEU A 110 -14.51 -8.18 6.04
CA LEU A 110 -15.58 -9.19 6.16
C LEU A 110 -16.61 -8.87 7.23
N ARG A 111 -16.49 -7.71 7.90
CA ARG A 111 -17.47 -7.32 8.91
C ARG A 111 -18.87 -7.24 8.31
N GLU A 112 -19.86 -7.63 9.10
CA GLU A 112 -21.26 -7.49 8.71
C GLU A 112 -21.70 -6.03 8.71
N PHE A 113 -22.49 -5.69 7.70
CA PHE A 113 -23.15 -4.39 7.59
C PHE A 113 -24.68 -4.58 7.66
N SER A 114 -25.37 -4.37 6.55
CA SER A 114 -26.83 -4.49 6.45
C SER A 114 -27.29 -5.85 5.98
N TRP A 115 -26.46 -6.62 5.27
CA TRP A 115 -26.75 -7.99 4.89
C TRP A 115 -26.05 -8.96 5.84
N SER A 116 -26.81 -9.70 6.62
CA SER A 116 -26.34 -10.60 7.68
C SER A 116 -27.10 -11.93 7.65
N GLY A 117 -26.64 -12.89 8.41
CA GLY A 117 -27.26 -14.20 8.56
C GLY A 117 -26.40 -15.34 8.01
N GLU A 118 -26.95 -16.56 7.99
CA GLU A 118 -26.22 -17.78 7.65
C GLU A 118 -25.52 -17.74 6.30
N GLN A 119 -26.16 -17.17 5.29
CA GLN A 119 -25.56 -17.03 3.95
C GLN A 119 -24.39 -16.05 3.95
N ALA A 120 -24.51 -14.92 4.65
CA ALA A 120 -23.44 -13.94 4.79
C ALA A 120 -22.23 -14.57 5.49
N GLU A 121 -22.46 -15.28 6.59
CA GLU A 121 -21.40 -15.99 7.35
C GLU A 121 -20.70 -17.04 6.48
N ARG A 122 -21.45 -17.79 5.68
CA ARG A 122 -20.89 -18.80 4.77
C ARG A 122 -19.97 -18.16 3.72
N PHE A 123 -20.39 -17.07 3.08
CA PHE A 123 -19.56 -16.35 2.12
C PHE A 123 -18.33 -15.72 2.80
N ASN A 124 -18.49 -15.15 4.00
CA ASN A 124 -17.38 -14.62 4.77
C ASN A 124 -16.37 -15.69 5.16
N ALA A 125 -16.83 -16.88 5.55
CA ALA A 125 -15.96 -18.01 5.89
C ALA A 125 -15.12 -18.46 4.67
N ILE A 126 -15.72 -18.54 3.50
CA ILE A 126 -15.02 -18.90 2.25
C ILE A 126 -13.97 -17.81 1.91
N THR A 127 -14.37 -16.56 1.93
CA THR A 127 -13.49 -15.42 1.60
C THR A 127 -12.34 -15.32 2.61
N ARG A 128 -12.63 -15.48 3.90
CA ARG A 128 -11.62 -15.54 4.97
C ARG A 128 -10.61 -16.64 4.72
N ALA A 129 -11.06 -17.86 4.48
CA ALA A 129 -10.18 -18.99 4.23
C ALA A 129 -9.28 -18.75 2.99
N TYR A 130 -9.83 -18.18 1.93
CA TYR A 130 -9.08 -17.85 0.72
C TYR A 130 -7.96 -16.83 0.99
N TYR A 131 -8.27 -15.69 1.63
CA TYR A 131 -7.28 -14.65 1.91
C TYR A 131 -6.29 -15.04 3.01
N MET A 132 -6.72 -15.78 4.04
CA MET A 132 -5.82 -16.29 5.07
C MET A 132 -4.81 -17.30 4.49
N ASN A 133 -5.25 -18.19 3.61
CA ASN A 133 -4.35 -19.09 2.91
C ASN A 133 -3.35 -18.32 2.03
N ALA A 134 -3.83 -17.31 1.30
CA ALA A 134 -2.98 -16.46 0.46
C ALA A 134 -1.93 -15.66 1.27
N ALA A 135 -2.25 -15.30 2.53
CA ALA A 135 -1.31 -14.63 3.43
C ALA A 135 -0.28 -15.60 4.03
N ALA A 136 -0.70 -16.82 4.35
CA ALA A 136 0.16 -17.83 4.98
C ALA A 136 1.11 -18.54 4.00
N THR A 137 0.63 -18.81 2.80
CA THR A 137 1.37 -19.57 1.77
C THR A 137 1.45 -18.78 0.47
N GLN A 138 0.39 -18.81 -0.32
CA GLN A 138 0.24 -18.06 -1.58
C GLN A 138 -1.21 -18.17 -2.08
N PHE A 139 -1.56 -17.33 -3.07
CA PHE A 139 -2.80 -17.51 -3.82
C PHE A 139 -2.80 -18.85 -4.57
N PRO A 140 -3.97 -19.52 -4.71
CA PRO A 140 -4.09 -20.69 -5.57
C PRO A 140 -3.73 -20.30 -7.01
N LEU A 141 -2.83 -21.06 -7.61
CA LEU A 141 -2.35 -20.81 -8.97
C LEU A 141 -2.96 -21.83 -9.94
N PRO A 142 -3.13 -21.46 -11.23
CA PRO A 142 -3.39 -22.45 -12.28
C PRO A 142 -2.29 -23.52 -12.33
N GLU A 143 -2.66 -24.72 -12.78
CA GLU A 143 -1.71 -25.83 -12.94
C GLU A 143 -0.50 -25.39 -13.81
N GLY A 144 0.71 -25.67 -13.34
CA GLY A 144 1.95 -25.37 -14.05
C GLY A 144 2.52 -23.95 -13.80
N MET A 145 1.89 -23.12 -12.99
CA MET A 145 2.44 -21.84 -12.55
C MET A 145 2.96 -21.97 -11.11
N ASN A 146 4.18 -21.47 -10.90
CA ASN A 146 4.78 -21.37 -9.55
C ASN A 146 5.20 -19.90 -9.34
N LEU A 147 4.28 -19.10 -8.82
CA LEU A 147 4.50 -17.67 -8.58
C LEU A 147 4.38 -17.38 -7.09
N PRO A 148 5.32 -16.66 -6.47
CA PRO A 148 5.27 -16.32 -5.05
C PRO A 148 4.26 -15.22 -4.75
N LEU A 149 2.99 -15.45 -5.07
CA LEU A 149 1.91 -14.49 -4.89
C LEU A 149 1.36 -14.52 -3.46
N THR A 150 2.19 -14.14 -2.49
CA THR A 150 1.82 -14.10 -1.08
C THR A 150 1.24 -12.73 -0.72
N LEU A 151 0.10 -12.73 -0.03
CA LEU A 151 -0.56 -11.50 0.38
C LEU A 151 0.26 -10.76 1.44
N ARG A 152 0.46 -9.46 1.26
CA ARG A 152 1.26 -8.58 2.14
C ARG A 152 0.54 -7.27 2.44
N HIS A 153 1.04 -6.58 3.46
CA HIS A 153 0.67 -5.21 3.77
C HIS A 153 1.91 -4.33 3.80
N TYR A 154 2.02 -3.44 2.83
CA TYR A 154 3.12 -2.49 2.71
C TYR A 154 2.83 -1.23 3.53
N ARG A 155 3.81 -0.84 4.36
CA ARG A 155 3.75 0.36 5.21
C ARG A 155 5.06 1.13 5.09
N VAL A 156 4.98 2.45 5.02
CA VAL A 156 6.16 3.33 4.93
C VAL A 156 6.25 4.18 6.18
N PHE A 157 7.44 4.24 6.76
CA PHE A 157 7.71 5.06 7.94
C PHE A 157 8.90 5.95 7.71
N PHE A 158 8.82 7.17 8.25
CA PHE A 158 9.94 8.09 8.37
C PHE A 158 10.30 8.23 9.84
N SER A 159 11.57 8.07 10.17
CA SER A 159 12.06 8.28 11.52
C SER A 159 13.26 9.23 11.54
N TYR A 160 13.25 10.16 12.48
CA TYR A 160 14.30 11.14 12.67
C TYR A 160 14.53 11.36 14.14
N CYS A 161 15.78 11.42 14.57
CA CYS A 161 16.13 11.89 15.90
C CYS A 161 17.47 12.64 15.88
N SER A 162 17.55 13.68 16.69
CA SER A 162 18.75 14.47 16.88
C SER A 162 19.24 14.42 18.32
N PRO A 163 20.53 14.61 18.56
CA PRO A 163 21.08 14.70 19.91
C PRO A 163 20.44 15.83 20.72
N SER A 164 19.86 15.51 21.86
CA SER A 164 19.30 16.47 22.80
C SER A 164 19.41 15.90 24.22
N LYS A 165 20.53 16.20 24.90
CA LYS A 165 20.77 15.71 26.26
C LYS A 165 19.88 16.38 27.31
N LYS A 166 19.55 17.67 27.13
CA LYS A 166 18.77 18.46 28.10
C LYS A 166 17.26 18.45 27.80
N LYS A 167 16.88 18.12 26.58
CA LYS A 167 15.47 18.13 26.11
C LYS A 167 14.77 19.44 26.51
N SER A 168 15.43 20.56 26.23
CA SER A 168 14.97 21.90 26.61
C SER A 168 13.72 22.29 25.82
N ARG A 169 12.94 23.25 26.31
CA ARG A 169 11.77 23.77 25.60
C ARG A 169 12.13 24.34 24.22
N ALA A 170 13.34 24.91 24.07
CA ALA A 170 13.82 25.38 22.77
C ALA A 170 14.07 24.23 21.80
N ASP A 171 14.67 23.12 22.25
CA ASP A 171 14.92 21.93 21.45
C ASP A 171 13.58 21.30 21.00
N ILE A 172 12.58 21.28 21.89
CA ILE A 172 11.23 20.78 21.58
C ILE A 172 10.58 21.61 20.47
N LEU A 173 10.58 22.96 20.61
CA LEU A 173 10.02 23.86 19.59
C LEU A 173 10.73 23.74 18.25
N GLU A 174 12.05 23.60 18.24
CA GLU A 174 12.83 23.39 17.01
C GLU A 174 12.41 22.08 16.32
N MET A 175 12.27 21.00 17.08
CA MET A 175 11.86 19.71 16.56
C MET A 175 10.41 19.72 16.04
N GLU A 176 9.46 20.34 16.75
CA GLU A 176 8.08 20.52 16.29
C GLU A 176 8.02 21.29 14.96
N ASN A 177 8.81 22.34 14.82
CA ASN A 177 8.91 23.08 13.56
C ASN A 177 9.50 22.21 12.45
N LEU A 178 10.51 21.41 12.74
CA LEU A 178 11.08 20.47 11.77
C LEU A 178 10.05 19.44 11.30
N VAL A 179 9.24 18.87 12.21
CA VAL A 179 8.13 17.96 11.86
C VAL A 179 7.18 18.63 10.88
N LYS A 180 6.76 19.88 11.15
CA LYS A 180 5.84 20.62 10.26
C LYS A 180 6.46 20.84 8.88
N ILE A 181 7.72 21.21 8.81
CA ILE A 181 8.46 21.43 7.56
C ILE A 181 8.58 20.14 6.76
N ILE A 182 8.95 19.03 7.39
CA ILE A 182 9.09 17.73 6.73
C ILE A 182 7.74 17.23 6.22
N ARG A 183 6.68 17.32 7.03
CA ARG A 183 5.33 16.93 6.60
C ARG A 183 4.85 17.76 5.41
N ALA A 184 5.06 19.07 5.43
CA ALA A 184 4.72 19.94 4.31
C ALA A 184 5.51 19.60 3.04
N SER A 185 6.80 19.27 3.18
CA SER A 185 7.65 18.87 2.05
C SER A 185 7.21 17.53 1.46
N LEU A 186 6.88 16.54 2.29
CA LEU A 186 6.35 15.25 1.85
C LEU A 186 4.98 15.40 1.18
N GLN A 187 4.12 16.25 1.72
CA GLN A 187 2.83 16.55 1.08
C GLN A 187 3.01 17.23 -0.29
N GLY A 188 4.02 18.11 -0.43
CA GLY A 188 4.42 18.69 -1.72
C GLY A 188 4.89 17.63 -2.73
N ALA A 189 5.43 16.51 -2.27
CA ALA A 189 5.76 15.32 -3.05
C ALA A 189 4.59 14.33 -3.18
N SER A 190 3.36 14.73 -2.88
CA SER A 190 2.16 13.88 -2.89
C SER A 190 2.19 12.71 -1.90
N ILE A 191 3.00 12.78 -0.85
CA ILE A 191 3.12 11.77 0.19
C ILE A 191 2.35 12.25 1.43
N THR A 192 1.19 11.63 1.68
CA THR A 192 0.38 11.94 2.86
C THR A 192 0.94 11.21 4.08
N THR A 193 1.12 11.94 5.18
CA THR A 193 1.71 11.41 6.42
C THR A 193 0.85 11.70 7.64
N GLN A 194 0.89 10.76 8.60
CA GLN A 194 0.35 10.94 9.95
C GLN A 194 1.44 10.76 11.00
N ALA A 195 1.31 11.43 12.14
CA ALA A 195 2.21 11.23 13.26
C ALA A 195 1.93 9.89 13.93
N VAL A 196 2.98 9.19 14.31
CA VAL A 196 2.91 7.96 15.10
C VAL A 196 2.94 8.34 16.58
N ASP A 197 1.92 7.96 17.33
CA ASP A 197 1.86 8.13 18.78
C ASP A 197 2.53 6.96 19.54
N ALA A 198 2.55 7.00 20.86
CA ALA A 198 3.18 5.98 21.68
C ALA A 198 2.55 4.59 21.51
N GLN A 199 1.22 4.51 21.40
CA GLN A 199 0.52 3.24 21.23
C GLN A 199 0.85 2.61 19.87
N ALA A 200 0.72 3.39 18.80
CA ALA A 200 1.07 2.93 17.45
C ALA A 200 2.57 2.57 17.37
N PHE A 201 3.43 3.31 18.06
CA PHE A 201 4.88 3.07 18.06
C PHE A 201 5.22 1.70 18.67
N ILE A 202 4.70 1.36 19.86
CA ILE A 202 4.97 0.05 20.48
C ILE A 202 4.41 -1.11 19.65
N ASP A 203 3.29 -0.92 18.95
CA ASP A 203 2.73 -1.91 18.05
C ASP A 203 3.61 -2.10 16.81
N ILE A 204 4.01 -1.01 16.13
CA ILE A 204 4.84 -1.04 14.92
C ILE A 204 6.25 -1.58 15.22
N VAL A 205 6.92 -1.02 16.22
CA VAL A 205 8.27 -1.47 16.58
C VAL A 205 8.25 -2.88 17.17
N GLY A 206 7.21 -3.20 17.90
CA GLY A 206 6.98 -4.55 18.37
C GLY A 206 6.82 -5.57 17.24
N GLU A 207 6.14 -5.20 16.13
CA GLU A 207 6.07 -6.03 14.93
C GLU A 207 7.43 -6.17 14.24
N MET A 208 8.22 -5.10 14.16
CA MET A 208 9.56 -5.13 13.59
C MET A 208 10.54 -6.04 14.35
N ILE A 209 10.37 -6.16 15.66
CA ILE A 209 11.27 -6.91 16.54
C ILE A 209 10.80 -8.35 16.77
N ASN A 210 9.53 -8.55 17.10
CA ASN A 210 9.01 -9.85 17.54
C ASN A 210 8.31 -10.58 16.39
N HIS A 211 9.04 -10.91 15.35
CA HIS A 211 8.48 -11.59 14.19
C HIS A 211 8.14 -13.04 14.49
N ASN A 212 6.85 -13.40 14.39
CA ASN A 212 6.35 -14.77 14.46
C ASN A 212 5.92 -15.22 13.06
N PRO A 213 6.64 -16.17 12.41
CA PRO A 213 6.35 -16.59 11.04
C PRO A 213 5.01 -17.33 10.90
N ASP A 214 4.42 -17.79 12.00
CA ASP A 214 3.16 -18.53 12.00
C ASP A 214 1.95 -17.62 12.32
N SER A 215 2.17 -16.35 12.67
CA SER A 215 1.09 -15.40 12.97
C SER A 215 0.69 -14.59 11.75
N LEU A 216 -0.63 -14.42 11.56
CA LEU A 216 -1.22 -13.52 10.55
C LEU A 216 -1.94 -12.33 11.18
N TYR A 217 -2.05 -12.28 12.50
CA TYR A 217 -2.71 -11.23 13.24
C TYR A 217 -1.70 -10.36 13.99
N PRO A 218 -1.82 -9.02 13.91
CA PRO A 218 -0.99 -8.15 14.71
C PRO A 218 -1.30 -8.32 16.19
N LYS A 219 -0.26 -8.38 16.99
CA LYS A 219 -0.40 -8.39 18.44
C LYS A 219 -0.54 -6.96 18.93
N ARG A 220 -1.72 -6.61 19.42
CA ARG A 220 -1.96 -5.30 20.05
C ARG A 220 -1.40 -5.30 21.46
N ARG A 221 -0.47 -4.38 21.71
CA ARG A 221 0.10 -4.13 23.02
C ARG A 221 -0.72 -3.07 23.73
N GLN A 222 -0.81 -3.16 25.03
CA GLN A 222 -1.43 -2.09 25.82
C GLN A 222 -0.31 -1.18 26.34
N LEU A 223 -0.38 0.10 25.99
CA LEU A 223 0.60 1.09 26.46
C LEU A 223 0.50 1.26 27.98
N ASP A 224 1.61 1.03 28.67
CA ASP A 224 1.79 1.39 30.08
C ASP A 224 2.52 2.75 30.16
N PRO A 225 1.86 3.81 30.62
CA PRO A 225 2.48 5.14 30.70
C PRO A 225 3.56 5.25 31.79
N TYR A 226 3.72 4.25 32.66
CA TYR A 226 4.69 4.23 33.75
C TYR A 226 5.96 3.41 33.43
N SER A 227 6.00 2.76 32.28
CA SER A 227 7.13 1.96 31.84
C SER A 227 7.78 2.54 30.60
N ASP A 228 9.09 2.47 30.50
CA ASP A 228 9.83 2.90 29.32
C ASP A 228 9.39 2.13 28.07
N LEU A 229 9.29 2.82 26.93
CA LEU A 229 8.79 2.26 25.66
C LEU A 229 9.65 1.09 25.14
N ASN A 230 10.95 1.09 25.42
CA ASN A 230 11.85 0.01 24.98
C ASN A 230 11.50 -1.35 25.59
N TYR A 231 11.00 -1.39 26.83
CA TYR A 231 10.54 -2.65 27.45
C TYR A 231 9.23 -3.14 26.84
N GLN A 232 8.37 -2.22 26.45
CA GLN A 232 7.05 -2.54 25.89
C GLN A 232 7.11 -3.02 24.42
N CYS A 233 8.20 -2.70 23.71
CA CYS A 233 8.39 -3.15 22.33
C CYS A 233 8.88 -4.59 22.21
N VAL A 234 9.42 -5.19 23.26
CA VAL A 234 10.06 -6.52 23.23
C VAL A 234 9.23 -7.49 24.06
N GLU A 235 8.94 -8.67 23.50
CA GLU A 235 8.20 -9.71 24.21
C GLU A 235 9.04 -10.35 25.32
N ASP A 236 8.40 -10.76 26.40
CA ASP A 236 9.08 -11.42 27.54
C ASP A 236 9.78 -12.74 27.13
N SER A 237 9.24 -13.41 26.14
CA SER A 237 9.80 -14.65 25.59
C SER A 237 10.85 -14.47 24.49
N PHE A 238 11.24 -13.23 24.22
CA PHE A 238 12.17 -12.90 23.12
C PHE A 238 13.55 -13.50 23.39
N ASP A 239 13.98 -14.40 22.50
CA ASP A 239 15.31 -15.05 22.51
C ASP A 239 15.99 -14.84 21.16
N LEU A 240 16.99 -13.97 21.11
CA LEU A 240 17.74 -13.65 19.89
C LEU A 240 19.15 -14.25 19.96
N LYS A 241 19.44 -15.17 19.04
CA LYS A 241 20.76 -15.80 18.91
C LYS A 241 21.48 -15.28 17.68
N VAL A 242 22.69 -14.75 17.90
CA VAL A 242 23.54 -14.24 16.82
C VAL A 242 24.37 -15.38 16.24
N ARG A 243 24.28 -15.57 14.93
CA ARG A 243 25.09 -16.50 14.14
C ARG A 243 25.98 -15.72 13.17
N ALA A 244 26.92 -16.43 12.53
CA ALA A 244 27.81 -15.80 11.56
C ALA A 244 27.08 -15.23 10.34
N ASP A 245 26.09 -15.96 9.84
CA ASP A 245 25.43 -15.69 8.56
C ASP A 245 23.93 -15.32 8.70
N TYR A 246 23.38 -15.28 9.94
CA TYR A 246 21.99 -14.91 10.23
C TYR A 246 21.76 -14.68 11.73
N LEU A 247 20.56 -14.24 12.09
CA LEU A 247 20.08 -14.25 13.48
C LEU A 247 18.94 -15.27 13.59
N THR A 248 18.83 -15.93 14.74
CA THR A 248 17.68 -16.79 15.06
C THR A 248 16.88 -16.11 16.17
N LEU A 249 15.61 -15.89 15.90
CA LEU A 249 14.64 -15.34 16.85
C LEU A 249 13.74 -16.47 17.35
N GLY A 250 13.73 -16.69 18.66
CA GLY A 250 12.78 -17.55 19.34
C GLY A 250 11.71 -16.74 20.06
N LEU A 251 10.44 -17.13 19.89
CA LEU A 251 9.30 -16.56 20.60
C LEU A 251 8.44 -17.69 21.16
N ARG A 252 7.77 -17.43 22.28
CA ARG A 252 6.79 -18.33 22.85
C ARG A 252 5.43 -17.63 22.96
N GLU A 253 4.48 -18.09 22.18
CA GLU A 253 3.15 -17.55 22.15
C GLU A 253 2.10 -18.65 22.36
N ASN A 254 1.16 -18.44 23.27
CA ASN A 254 0.11 -19.39 23.61
C ASN A 254 0.61 -20.81 23.90
N GLY A 255 1.79 -20.93 24.55
CA GLY A 255 2.42 -22.20 24.88
C GLY A 255 3.14 -22.89 23.72
N ARG A 256 3.12 -22.33 22.50
CA ARG A 256 3.86 -22.81 21.32
C ARG A 256 5.15 -22.03 21.17
N ASN A 257 6.23 -22.74 20.84
CA ASN A 257 7.48 -22.09 20.47
C ASN A 257 7.49 -21.89 18.96
N SER A 258 7.78 -20.67 18.54
CA SER A 258 8.00 -20.29 17.15
C SER A 258 9.45 -19.85 16.97
N THR A 259 10.08 -20.23 15.87
CA THR A 259 11.44 -19.79 15.53
C THR A 259 11.46 -19.17 14.15
N ALA A 260 12.06 -17.97 14.08
CA ALA A 260 12.29 -17.27 12.83
C ALA A 260 13.77 -17.11 12.57
N ARG A 261 14.17 -17.11 11.31
CA ARG A 261 15.49 -16.69 10.87
C ARG A 261 15.41 -15.27 10.32
N ILE A 262 16.36 -14.43 10.73
CA ILE A 262 16.48 -13.04 10.24
C ILE A 262 17.74 -12.99 9.37
N LEU A 263 17.53 -12.68 8.10
CA LEU A 263 18.57 -12.47 7.10
C LEU A 263 18.72 -10.97 6.85
N ASN A 264 19.96 -10.51 6.77
CA ASN A 264 20.21 -9.11 6.45
C ASN A 264 21.11 -9.01 5.22
N PHE A 265 20.82 -8.01 4.40
CA PHE A 265 21.65 -7.68 3.23
C PHE A 265 21.77 -6.16 3.14
N HIS A 266 22.90 -5.67 2.68
CA HIS A 266 23.06 -4.24 2.43
C HIS A 266 23.65 -3.99 1.04
N LEU A 267 23.43 -2.79 0.55
CA LEU A 267 23.89 -2.37 -0.75
C LEU A 267 25.40 -2.23 -0.78
N ALA A 268 26.07 -3.01 -1.62
CA ALA A 268 27.51 -2.93 -1.88
C ALA A 268 27.81 -2.06 -3.10
N ARG A 269 26.99 -2.16 -4.14
CA ARG A 269 27.15 -1.39 -5.38
C ARG A 269 25.81 -0.91 -5.91
N ASN A 270 25.81 0.37 -6.34
CA ASN A 270 24.65 0.98 -6.97
C ASN A 270 24.50 0.51 -8.43
N PRO A 271 23.27 0.51 -8.95
CA PRO A 271 23.05 0.43 -10.38
C PRO A 271 23.62 1.67 -11.10
N GLU A 272 23.86 1.55 -12.39
CA GLU A 272 24.26 2.72 -13.22
C GLU A 272 23.15 3.77 -13.27
N ILE A 273 21.89 3.32 -13.30
CA ILE A 273 20.69 4.16 -13.36
C ILE A 273 19.66 3.60 -12.37
N ALA A 274 19.09 4.47 -11.56
CA ALA A 274 17.98 4.14 -10.66
C ALA A 274 16.89 5.21 -10.78
N PHE A 275 15.64 4.77 -10.76
CA PHE A 275 14.48 5.64 -10.76
C PHE A 275 13.54 5.27 -9.61
N LEU A 276 12.96 6.28 -8.97
CA LEU A 276 12.07 6.08 -7.84
C LEU A 276 10.87 5.18 -8.21
N TRP A 277 10.30 5.35 -9.41
CA TRP A 277 9.15 4.54 -9.85
C TRP A 277 9.47 3.05 -10.04
N ASN A 278 10.74 2.70 -10.28
CA ASN A 278 11.17 1.30 -10.45
C ASN A 278 11.64 0.66 -9.14
N MET A 279 11.70 1.41 -8.03
CA MET A 279 12.15 0.85 -6.75
C MET A 279 11.31 -0.34 -6.30
N ALA A 280 10.00 -0.30 -6.55
CA ALA A 280 9.10 -1.41 -6.23
C ALA A 280 9.44 -2.72 -6.95
N ASP A 281 10.04 -2.66 -8.13
CA ASP A 281 10.41 -3.84 -8.92
C ASP A 281 11.56 -4.64 -8.29
N ASN A 282 12.26 -4.07 -7.28
CA ASN A 282 13.26 -4.80 -6.50
C ASN A 282 12.65 -5.74 -5.45
N TYR A 283 11.39 -5.60 -5.11
CA TYR A 283 10.75 -6.43 -4.09
C TYR A 283 9.38 -6.97 -4.49
N SER A 284 8.73 -6.39 -5.49
CA SER A 284 7.48 -6.89 -6.07
C SER A 284 7.36 -6.45 -7.53
N ASN A 285 7.85 -7.31 -8.43
CA ASN A 285 7.92 -7.02 -9.85
C ASN A 285 6.59 -7.34 -10.54
N LEU A 286 5.95 -6.33 -11.16
CA LEU A 286 4.66 -6.48 -11.84
C LEU A 286 4.72 -7.39 -13.08
N LEU A 287 5.81 -7.31 -13.84
CA LEU A 287 5.94 -8.03 -15.10
C LEU A 287 6.54 -9.43 -14.92
N ASN A 288 7.27 -9.64 -13.84
CA ASN A 288 7.91 -10.92 -13.51
C ASN A 288 7.72 -11.21 -12.02
N PRO A 289 6.54 -11.69 -11.61
CA PRO A 289 6.24 -11.97 -10.20
C PRO A 289 7.21 -12.97 -9.54
N GLU A 290 7.85 -13.84 -10.33
CA GLU A 290 8.91 -14.77 -9.86
C GLU A 290 10.11 -14.06 -9.23
N LEU A 291 10.31 -12.76 -9.54
CA LEU A 291 11.36 -11.94 -8.98
C LEU A 291 10.87 -11.07 -7.81
N SER A 292 9.79 -11.47 -7.18
CA SER A 292 9.27 -10.81 -5.98
C SER A 292 9.82 -11.50 -4.73
N ILE A 293 10.00 -10.72 -3.65
CA ILE A 293 10.41 -11.26 -2.36
C ILE A 293 9.21 -11.93 -1.71
N SER A 294 9.29 -13.22 -1.49
CA SER A 294 8.20 -14.06 -0.97
C SER A 294 7.95 -13.90 0.53
N CYS A 295 8.95 -13.51 1.30
CA CYS A 295 8.89 -13.39 2.76
C CYS A 295 8.57 -11.96 3.24
N PRO A 296 8.16 -11.77 4.50
CA PRO A 296 8.12 -10.46 5.13
C PRO A 296 9.51 -9.82 5.23
N PHE A 297 9.60 -8.51 5.02
CA PHE A 297 10.87 -7.80 5.08
C PHE A 297 10.71 -6.34 5.51
N ILE A 298 11.82 -5.73 5.92
CA ILE A 298 11.94 -4.30 6.14
C ILE A 298 13.11 -3.79 5.29
N LEU A 299 12.81 -2.93 4.33
CA LEU A 299 13.81 -2.22 3.52
C LEU A 299 14.01 -0.83 4.13
N THR A 300 15.22 -0.55 4.59
CA THR A 300 15.54 0.71 5.26
C THR A 300 16.62 1.47 4.51
N LEU A 301 16.31 2.70 4.14
CA LEU A 301 17.28 3.69 3.68
C LEU A 301 17.57 4.66 4.82
N THR A 302 18.76 4.59 5.36
CA THR A 302 19.29 5.58 6.30
C THR A 302 20.17 6.57 5.55
N LEU A 303 19.91 7.85 5.67
CA LEU A 303 20.64 8.89 4.95
C LEU A 303 21.05 10.04 5.87
N VAL A 304 22.18 10.68 5.55
CA VAL A 304 22.72 11.87 6.21
C VAL A 304 23.12 12.86 5.14
N VAL A 305 22.53 14.04 5.17
CA VAL A 305 22.95 15.13 4.29
C VAL A 305 24.23 15.74 4.85
N GLU A 306 25.32 15.67 4.08
CA GLU A 306 26.65 16.13 4.50
C GLU A 306 26.72 17.66 4.55
N ASP A 307 27.73 18.17 5.27
CA ASP A 307 28.00 19.60 5.34
C ASP A 307 28.38 20.15 3.96
N GLN A 308 27.70 21.21 3.51
CA GLN A 308 27.86 21.78 2.17
C GLN A 308 29.24 22.38 1.93
N VAL A 309 29.80 23.09 2.95
CA VAL A 309 31.10 23.75 2.84
C VAL A 309 32.21 22.72 2.72
N LYS A 310 32.11 21.68 3.56
CA LYS A 310 33.08 20.58 3.58
C LYS A 310 33.08 19.81 2.28
N THR A 311 31.88 19.41 1.81
CA THR A 311 31.76 18.62 0.56
C THR A 311 32.15 19.41 -0.68
N HIS A 312 31.84 20.71 -0.73
CA HIS A 312 32.30 21.58 -1.81
C HIS A 312 33.84 21.71 -1.80
N SER A 313 34.45 21.84 -0.63
CA SER A 313 35.93 21.90 -0.51
C SER A 313 36.58 20.59 -0.94
N GLU A 314 36.03 19.43 -0.56
CA GLU A 314 36.48 18.11 -1.00
C GLU A 314 36.38 17.96 -2.53
N ALA A 315 35.24 18.35 -3.12
CA ALA A 315 35.04 18.30 -4.57
C ALA A 315 36.02 19.21 -5.31
N ASN A 316 36.31 20.41 -4.78
CA ASN A 316 37.26 21.33 -5.37
C ASN A 316 38.69 20.77 -5.36
N LEU A 317 39.12 20.22 -4.23
CA LEU A 317 40.45 19.59 -4.14
C LEU A 317 40.60 18.42 -5.09
N LYS A 318 39.55 17.56 -5.20
CA LYS A 318 39.55 16.42 -6.09
C LYS A 318 39.56 16.85 -7.57
N TYR A 319 38.75 17.84 -7.92
CA TYR A 319 38.77 18.44 -9.26
C TYR A 319 40.15 18.99 -9.62
N MET A 320 40.77 19.78 -8.74
CA MET A 320 42.10 20.37 -9.02
C MET A 320 43.20 19.32 -9.22
N ASP A 321 43.17 18.23 -8.44
CA ASP A 321 44.11 17.11 -8.59
C ASP A 321 43.90 16.38 -9.93
N LEU A 322 42.64 16.05 -10.27
CA LEU A 322 42.30 15.38 -11.54
C LEU A 322 42.57 16.26 -12.76
N GLU A 323 42.27 17.57 -12.68
CA GLU A 323 42.54 18.52 -13.75
C GLU A 323 44.06 18.64 -14.03
N LYS A 324 44.87 18.65 -13.00
CA LYS A 324 46.34 18.62 -13.16
C LYS A 324 46.78 17.33 -13.85
N LYS A 325 46.27 16.18 -13.42
CA LYS A 325 46.59 14.87 -13.97
C LYS A 325 46.15 14.73 -15.42
N SER A 326 44.96 15.27 -15.78
CA SER A 326 44.42 15.22 -17.15
C SER A 326 45.28 15.97 -18.18
N LYS A 327 46.01 17.00 -17.74
CA LYS A 327 46.91 17.80 -18.59
C LYS A 327 48.33 17.22 -18.72
N THR A 328 48.62 16.07 -18.10
CA THR A 328 49.92 15.40 -18.13
C THR A 328 49.90 14.12 -18.94
N SER A 329 51.06 13.52 -19.18
CA SER A 329 51.18 12.19 -19.79
C SER A 329 50.45 11.09 -19.01
N TYR A 330 50.03 11.34 -17.77
CA TYR A 330 49.24 10.43 -16.96
C TYR A 330 47.88 10.10 -17.61
N ALA A 331 47.24 11.07 -18.27
CA ALA A 331 45.98 10.87 -18.99
C ALA A 331 46.12 9.86 -20.16
N LYS A 332 47.30 9.72 -20.75
CA LYS A 332 47.54 8.72 -21.81
C LYS A 332 47.51 7.29 -21.27
N TRP A 333 47.90 7.09 -20.02
CA TRP A 333 47.90 5.78 -19.38
C TRP A 333 46.54 5.47 -18.68
N PHE A 334 45.84 6.52 -18.29
CA PHE A 334 44.55 6.43 -17.59
C PHE A 334 43.50 7.34 -18.24
N PRO A 335 42.86 6.90 -19.33
CA PRO A 335 41.91 7.72 -20.11
C PRO A 335 40.66 8.16 -19.29
N SER A 336 40.35 7.46 -18.19
CA SER A 336 39.22 7.81 -17.29
C SER A 336 39.40 9.15 -16.58
N VAL A 337 40.64 9.62 -16.39
CA VAL A 337 40.97 10.84 -15.63
C VAL A 337 40.34 12.09 -16.24
N GLU A 338 40.25 12.19 -17.57
CA GLU A 338 39.58 13.34 -18.21
C GLU A 338 38.08 13.34 -17.93
N LYS A 339 37.45 12.18 -18.03
CA LYS A 339 36.03 12.01 -17.68
C LYS A 339 35.77 12.32 -16.23
N GLU A 340 36.57 11.76 -15.31
CA GLU A 340 36.47 12.01 -13.88
C GLU A 340 36.69 13.50 -13.54
N ALA A 341 37.65 14.17 -14.16
CA ALA A 341 37.88 15.60 -13.96
C ALA A 341 36.65 16.43 -14.36
N LYS A 342 36.01 16.09 -15.49
CA LYS A 342 34.79 16.75 -15.93
C LYS A 342 33.63 16.53 -14.95
N GLU A 343 33.40 15.30 -14.54
CA GLU A 343 32.34 14.94 -13.59
C GLU A 343 32.52 15.65 -12.24
N TRP A 344 33.74 15.67 -11.70
CA TRP A 344 34.04 16.40 -10.47
C TRP A 344 33.93 17.93 -10.61
N GLY A 345 34.24 18.46 -11.80
CA GLY A 345 34.04 19.87 -12.12
C GLY A 345 32.57 20.27 -12.13
N GLU A 346 31.71 19.45 -12.74
CA GLU A 346 30.27 19.64 -12.76
C GLU A 346 29.66 19.51 -11.38
N LEU A 347 30.05 18.48 -10.62
CA LEU A 347 29.60 18.31 -9.21
C LEU A 347 29.98 19.53 -8.36
N ARG A 348 31.24 20.00 -8.45
CA ARG A 348 31.69 21.19 -7.74
C ARG A 348 30.82 22.41 -8.06
N GLN A 349 30.48 22.62 -9.34
CA GLN A 349 29.63 23.74 -9.76
C GLN A 349 28.21 23.61 -9.18
N ARG A 350 27.58 22.42 -9.24
CA ARG A 350 26.26 22.18 -8.65
C ARG A 350 26.26 22.35 -7.14
N LEU A 351 27.30 21.88 -6.44
CA LEU A 351 27.45 22.11 -4.99
C LEU A 351 27.62 23.59 -4.65
N GLY A 352 28.41 24.33 -5.45
CA GLY A 352 28.65 25.77 -5.23
C GLY A 352 27.39 26.63 -5.47
N SER A 353 26.55 26.25 -6.42
CA SER A 353 25.30 26.93 -6.72
C SER A 353 24.12 26.49 -5.82
N GLY A 354 24.31 25.48 -4.95
CA GLY A 354 23.24 24.92 -4.12
C GLY A 354 22.21 24.07 -4.89
N GLN A 355 22.50 23.73 -6.15
CA GLN A 355 21.65 22.87 -6.98
C GLN A 355 21.73 21.40 -6.58
N SER A 356 22.76 21.00 -5.82
CA SER A 356 22.92 19.64 -5.32
C SER A 356 23.51 19.64 -3.91
N SER A 357 23.36 18.54 -3.20
CA SER A 357 24.04 18.25 -1.92
C SER A 357 24.57 16.82 -1.96
N VAL A 358 25.66 16.57 -1.22
CA VAL A 358 26.16 15.20 -1.05
C VAL A 358 25.43 14.57 0.12
N VAL A 359 24.97 13.35 -0.09
CA VAL A 359 24.27 12.54 0.89
C VAL A 359 25.06 11.25 1.10
N SER A 360 25.38 10.96 2.35
CA SER A 360 25.88 9.64 2.78
C SER A 360 24.70 8.77 3.13
N TYR A 361 24.64 7.53 2.64
CA TYR A 361 23.49 6.66 2.86
C TYR A 361 23.89 5.19 3.01
N PHE A 362 22.99 4.47 3.65
CA PHE A 362 23.05 3.02 3.85
C PHE A 362 21.70 2.40 3.55
N LEU A 363 21.63 1.54 2.54
CA LEU A 363 20.43 0.80 2.17
C LEU A 363 20.59 -0.64 2.69
N ASN A 364 19.65 -1.06 3.53
CA ASN A 364 19.65 -2.37 4.17
C ASN A 364 18.28 -3.03 4.03
N ILE A 365 18.26 -4.31 3.73
CA ILE A 365 17.07 -5.14 3.79
C ILE A 365 17.23 -6.19 4.89
N THR A 366 16.22 -6.28 5.75
CA THR A 366 16.08 -7.28 6.80
C THR A 366 14.87 -8.16 6.47
N ALA A 367 15.09 -9.43 6.22
CA ALA A 367 14.09 -10.39 5.82
C ALA A 367 13.84 -11.43 6.91
N PHE A 368 12.60 -11.86 7.04
CA PHE A 368 12.15 -12.80 8.06
C PHE A 368 11.61 -14.06 7.39
N CYS A 369 12.12 -15.22 7.78
CA CYS A 369 11.63 -16.51 7.28
C CYS A 369 11.58 -17.54 8.40
N LYS A 370 10.98 -18.70 8.11
CA LYS A 370 11.02 -19.84 9.03
C LYS A 370 12.46 -20.32 9.23
N ASP A 371 12.79 -20.77 10.43
CA ASP A 371 14.15 -21.24 10.75
C ASP A 371 14.41 -22.64 10.18
N ASN A 372 14.51 -22.69 8.85
CA ASN A 372 14.99 -23.86 8.13
C ASN A 372 15.97 -23.43 7.01
N ASN A 373 16.88 -24.34 6.61
CA ASN A 373 17.93 -24.01 5.65
C ASN A 373 17.42 -23.86 4.22
N GLU A 374 16.43 -24.61 3.82
CA GLU A 374 15.85 -24.59 2.48
C GLU A 374 15.14 -23.25 2.23
N THR A 375 14.20 -22.91 3.10
CA THR A 375 13.48 -21.62 3.02
C THR A 375 14.43 -20.42 3.11
N ALA A 376 15.46 -20.49 3.97
CA ALA A 376 16.42 -19.40 4.10
C ALA A 376 17.24 -19.22 2.83
N LEU A 377 17.64 -20.29 2.15
CA LEU A 377 18.37 -20.24 0.89
C LEU A 377 17.49 -19.70 -0.25
N GLU A 378 16.23 -20.12 -0.32
CA GLU A 378 15.26 -19.58 -1.29
C GLU A 378 15.08 -18.08 -1.11
N VAL A 379 14.82 -17.62 0.11
CA VAL A 379 14.66 -16.20 0.44
C VAL A 379 15.93 -15.40 0.11
N GLU A 380 17.11 -15.91 0.42
CA GLU A 380 18.37 -15.27 0.05
C GLU A 380 18.49 -15.11 -1.46
N GLN A 381 18.19 -16.16 -2.23
CA GLN A 381 18.24 -16.14 -3.70
C GLN A 381 17.19 -15.18 -4.28
N ASP A 382 15.97 -15.16 -3.77
CA ASP A 382 14.90 -14.25 -4.19
C ASP A 382 15.35 -12.79 -4.03
N ILE A 383 15.89 -12.45 -2.86
CA ILE A 383 16.36 -11.08 -2.57
C ILE A 383 17.52 -10.70 -3.50
N LEU A 384 18.53 -11.55 -3.58
CA LEU A 384 19.73 -11.24 -4.40
C LEU A 384 19.39 -11.14 -5.90
N ASN A 385 18.54 -12.02 -6.41
CA ASN A 385 18.17 -12.04 -7.83
C ASN A 385 17.25 -10.87 -8.19
N SER A 386 16.27 -10.55 -7.33
CA SER A 386 15.36 -9.44 -7.54
C SER A 386 16.10 -8.10 -7.64
N PHE A 387 17.04 -7.84 -6.74
CA PHE A 387 17.85 -6.63 -6.76
C PHE A 387 18.88 -6.63 -7.91
N ARG A 388 19.54 -7.76 -8.16
CA ARG A 388 20.56 -7.88 -9.21
C ARG A 388 20.00 -7.63 -10.61
N LYS A 389 18.76 -8.03 -10.88
CA LYS A 389 18.09 -7.77 -12.17
C LYS A 389 18.06 -6.28 -12.50
N ASN A 390 17.89 -5.43 -11.49
CA ASN A 390 17.86 -3.98 -11.63
C ASN A 390 19.23 -3.32 -11.41
N GLY A 391 20.31 -4.11 -11.39
CA GLY A 391 21.69 -3.64 -11.29
C GLY A 391 22.17 -3.32 -9.86
N PHE A 392 21.39 -3.61 -8.83
CA PHE A 392 21.82 -3.47 -7.45
C PHE A 392 22.61 -4.71 -7.01
N GLU A 393 23.78 -4.51 -6.41
CA GLU A 393 24.53 -5.60 -5.78
C GLU A 393 24.37 -5.54 -4.26
N LEU A 394 23.69 -6.53 -3.71
CA LEU A 394 23.55 -6.71 -2.28
C LEU A 394 24.55 -7.74 -1.76
N ILE A 395 25.04 -7.55 -0.55
CA ILE A 395 25.89 -8.49 0.17
C ILE A 395 25.35 -8.77 1.57
N SER A 396 25.54 -10.01 2.01
CA SER A 396 25.26 -10.42 3.38
C SER A 396 26.36 -9.91 4.32
N PRO A 397 26.02 -9.29 5.47
CA PRO A 397 26.98 -8.72 6.42
C PRO A 397 27.53 -9.81 7.35
N ARG A 398 28.32 -10.73 6.86
CA ARG A 398 28.88 -11.83 7.65
C ARG A 398 29.43 -11.36 9.00
N PHE A 399 29.00 -12.01 10.11
CA PHE A 399 29.24 -11.63 11.51
C PHE A 399 28.60 -10.29 11.98
N ASN A 400 28.00 -9.48 11.10
CA ASN A 400 27.43 -8.20 11.44
C ASN A 400 25.91 -8.12 11.27
N HIS A 401 25.22 -9.25 11.27
CA HIS A 401 23.76 -9.31 11.12
C HIS A 401 23.03 -8.52 12.20
N MET A 402 23.50 -8.56 13.44
CA MET A 402 22.93 -7.79 14.55
C MET A 402 22.99 -6.28 14.29
N ARG A 403 24.14 -5.78 13.81
CA ARG A 403 24.30 -4.36 13.46
C ARG A 403 23.28 -3.95 12.37
N ASN A 404 23.18 -4.74 11.32
CA ASN A 404 22.25 -4.46 10.20
C ASN A 404 20.78 -4.57 10.64
N PHE A 405 20.43 -5.54 11.48
CA PHE A 405 19.10 -5.64 12.06
C PHE A 405 18.73 -4.41 12.89
N LEU A 406 19.64 -3.91 13.71
CA LEU A 406 19.41 -2.69 14.49
C LEU A 406 19.21 -1.45 13.61
N THR A 407 19.74 -1.40 12.37
CA THR A 407 19.52 -0.26 11.48
C THR A 407 18.10 -0.18 10.94
N CYS A 408 17.34 -1.29 10.93
CA CYS A 408 15.94 -1.23 10.51
C CYS A 408 15.02 -0.65 11.59
N LEU A 409 15.51 -0.50 12.83
CA LEU A 409 14.71 0.01 13.94
C LEU A 409 14.80 1.55 14.02
N PRO A 410 13.67 2.24 14.29
CA PRO A 410 13.61 3.69 14.41
C PRO A 410 14.62 4.23 15.42
N PHE A 411 15.16 5.43 15.18
CA PHE A 411 16.07 6.18 16.06
C PHE A 411 17.44 5.57 16.33
N MET A 412 17.68 4.30 15.99
CA MET A 412 18.98 3.64 16.20
C MET A 412 20.12 4.32 15.45
N ALA A 413 19.87 4.77 14.23
CA ALA A 413 20.86 5.50 13.43
C ALA A 413 21.33 6.79 14.14
N GLY A 414 20.39 7.58 14.68
CA GLY A 414 20.68 8.82 15.41
C GLY A 414 21.32 8.62 16.79
N LYS A 415 21.12 7.45 17.42
CA LYS A 415 21.81 7.06 18.65
C LYS A 415 23.33 6.90 18.46
N GLY A 416 23.80 6.77 17.21
CA GLY A 416 25.20 6.62 16.87
C GLY A 416 25.53 5.46 15.93
N LEU A 417 24.56 4.62 15.59
CA LEU A 417 24.79 3.46 14.74
C LEU A 417 25.26 3.86 13.32
N PHE A 418 24.75 4.97 12.77
CA PHE A 418 25.19 5.47 11.46
C PHE A 418 26.68 5.82 11.44
N LYS A 419 27.21 6.39 12.54
CA LYS A 419 28.64 6.67 12.67
C LYS A 419 29.46 5.38 12.61
N GLN A 420 29.02 4.31 13.29
CA GLN A 420 29.68 3.00 13.24
C GLN A 420 29.64 2.39 11.83
N LEU A 421 28.55 2.55 11.09
CA LEU A 421 28.44 2.12 9.68
C LEU A 421 29.45 2.88 8.79
N LYS A 422 29.59 4.18 9.01
CA LYS A 422 30.54 5.02 8.28
C LYS A 422 32.00 4.62 8.58
N GLU A 423 32.31 4.36 9.83
CA GLU A 423 33.65 3.87 10.27
C GLU A 423 33.94 2.47 9.73
N ALA A 424 32.94 1.62 9.59
CA ALA A 424 33.06 0.30 8.96
C ALA A 424 33.17 0.34 7.42
N GLY A 425 33.07 1.51 6.79
CA GLY A 425 33.22 1.70 5.35
C GLY A 425 32.09 1.14 4.48
N VAL A 426 30.90 0.88 5.07
CA VAL A 426 29.73 0.30 4.35
C VAL A 426 28.74 1.35 3.86
N VAL A 427 28.97 2.63 4.21
CA VAL A 427 28.12 3.75 3.80
C VAL A 427 28.52 4.23 2.41
N GLN A 428 27.56 4.40 1.54
CA GLN A 428 27.71 4.95 0.19
C GLN A 428 27.54 6.47 0.19
N ARG A 429 28.00 7.14 -0.87
CA ARG A 429 27.83 8.60 -1.05
C ARG A 429 27.34 8.88 -2.47
N ALA A 430 26.33 9.73 -2.60
CA ALA A 430 25.84 10.20 -3.89
C ALA A 430 25.25 11.61 -3.79
N GLU A 431 24.91 12.20 -4.92
CA GLU A 431 24.15 13.45 -4.98
C GLU A 431 22.72 13.23 -4.47
N SER A 432 22.13 14.26 -3.87
CA SER A 432 20.80 14.21 -3.25
C SER A 432 19.70 13.75 -4.22
N PHE A 433 19.75 14.16 -5.48
CA PHE A 433 18.83 13.71 -6.51
C PHE A 433 18.92 12.18 -6.74
N ASN A 434 20.13 11.64 -6.78
CA ASN A 434 20.32 10.19 -6.95
C ASN A 434 19.81 9.41 -5.74
N VAL A 435 20.04 9.93 -4.52
CA VAL A 435 19.53 9.29 -3.29
C VAL A 435 18.01 9.39 -3.20
N ALA A 436 17.38 10.46 -3.68
CA ALA A 436 15.93 10.57 -3.78
C ALA A 436 15.32 9.44 -4.63
N ASN A 437 16.00 9.02 -5.70
CA ASN A 437 15.60 7.89 -6.53
C ASN A 437 15.76 6.51 -5.86
N LEU A 438 16.48 6.42 -4.75
CA LEU A 438 16.66 5.18 -3.99
C LEU A 438 15.68 5.05 -2.81
N MET A 439 14.82 6.03 -2.58
CA MET A 439 13.90 6.01 -1.44
C MET A 439 12.86 4.90 -1.60
N PRO A 440 12.67 4.01 -0.60
CA PRO A 440 11.69 2.93 -0.65
C PRO A 440 10.28 3.45 -0.32
N LEU A 441 9.69 4.21 -1.23
CA LEU A 441 8.39 4.87 -1.06
C LEU A 441 7.29 4.30 -1.96
N VAL A 442 7.68 3.60 -3.02
CA VAL A 442 6.75 3.09 -4.02
C VAL A 442 6.32 1.68 -3.67
N ALA A 443 5.05 1.51 -3.40
CA ALA A 443 4.37 0.23 -3.26
C ALA A 443 2.89 0.45 -3.53
N ASP A 444 2.12 -0.63 -3.72
CA ASP A 444 0.69 -0.47 -3.86
C ASP A 444 0.08 0.03 -2.55
N ASN A 445 -0.86 0.95 -2.63
CA ASN A 445 -1.58 1.46 -1.48
C ASN A 445 -2.91 0.70 -1.26
N PRO A 446 -3.55 0.82 -0.10
CA PRO A 446 -4.80 0.14 0.20
C PRO A 446 -6.03 0.69 -0.55
N LEU A 447 -5.88 1.60 -1.50
CA LEU A 447 -6.87 2.27 -2.35
C LEU A 447 -7.89 3.09 -1.55
N THR A 448 -8.91 2.46 -0.97
CA THR A 448 -9.95 3.13 -0.18
C THR A 448 -9.94 2.64 1.27
N PRO A 449 -10.51 3.39 2.22
CA PRO A 449 -10.52 3.00 3.64
C PRO A 449 -11.35 1.75 3.93
N ALA A 450 -12.37 1.47 3.13
CA ALA A 450 -13.28 0.34 3.25
C ALA A 450 -13.86 -0.02 1.87
N GLY A 451 -14.55 -1.14 1.77
CA GLY A 451 -15.19 -1.59 0.54
C GLY A 451 -14.92 -3.06 0.26
N LEU A 452 -15.00 -3.45 -1.00
CA LEU A 452 -14.66 -4.80 -1.43
C LEU A 452 -13.18 -5.09 -1.14
N LEU A 453 -12.93 -6.17 -0.44
CA LEU A 453 -11.59 -6.70 -0.20
C LEU A 453 -11.03 -7.32 -1.49
N ALA A 454 -9.86 -6.86 -1.92
CA ALA A 454 -9.21 -7.36 -3.12
C ALA A 454 -7.67 -7.29 -2.99
N PRO A 455 -6.92 -8.19 -3.65
CA PRO A 455 -5.47 -8.04 -3.79
C PRO A 455 -5.15 -7.07 -4.93
N THR A 456 -4.10 -6.29 -4.79
CA THR A 456 -3.51 -5.52 -5.88
C THR A 456 -2.52 -6.38 -6.69
N TYR A 457 -1.98 -5.85 -7.77
CA TYR A 457 -0.96 -6.51 -8.59
C TYR A 457 0.35 -6.84 -7.84
N ARG A 458 0.67 -6.09 -6.77
CA ARG A 458 1.82 -6.38 -5.90
C ARG A 458 1.42 -7.10 -4.62
N ASN A 459 0.28 -7.78 -4.63
CA ASN A 459 -0.23 -8.58 -3.50
C ASN A 459 -0.51 -7.78 -2.22
N GLN A 460 -0.67 -6.46 -2.33
CA GLN A 460 -1.17 -5.61 -1.26
C GLN A 460 -2.65 -5.90 -1.04
N LEU A 461 -3.06 -6.05 0.21
CA LEU A 461 -4.47 -6.10 0.56
C LEU A 461 -5.08 -4.70 0.45
N ALA A 462 -6.08 -4.56 -0.40
CA ALA A 462 -6.73 -3.29 -0.69
C ALA A 462 -8.25 -3.39 -0.57
N PHE A 463 -8.90 -2.24 -0.46
CA PHE A 463 -10.34 -2.10 -0.47
C PHE A 463 -10.78 -1.29 -1.68
N ILE A 464 -11.84 -1.71 -2.34
CA ILE A 464 -12.41 -1.02 -3.50
C ILE A 464 -13.81 -0.52 -3.13
N ASP A 465 -13.95 0.79 -3.01
CA ASP A 465 -15.23 1.48 -2.86
C ASP A 465 -15.40 2.46 -4.02
N ILE A 466 -16.27 2.10 -4.98
CA ILE A 466 -16.55 2.92 -6.17
C ILE A 466 -17.27 4.23 -5.83
N PHE A 467 -17.87 4.34 -4.64
CA PHE A 467 -18.57 5.53 -4.17
C PHE A 467 -17.70 6.45 -3.28
N PHE A 468 -16.44 6.09 -3.05
CA PHE A 468 -15.54 6.85 -2.20
C PHE A 468 -15.15 8.20 -2.83
N ARG A 469 -15.57 9.29 -2.22
CA ARG A 469 -15.36 10.66 -2.73
C ARG A 469 -13.92 11.16 -2.64
N GLY A 470 -13.11 10.55 -1.78
CA GLY A 470 -11.71 10.95 -1.56
C GLY A 470 -10.75 10.67 -2.72
N MET A 471 -11.19 9.93 -3.75
CA MET A 471 -10.40 9.66 -4.96
C MET A 471 -10.56 10.71 -6.07
N ASN A 472 -11.16 11.86 -5.79
CA ASN A 472 -11.47 12.92 -6.76
C ASN A 472 -12.33 12.44 -7.95
N ASN A 473 -13.17 11.42 -7.74
CA ASN A 473 -14.08 10.92 -8.74
C ASN A 473 -15.19 11.96 -9.02
N THR A 474 -15.42 12.25 -10.28
CA THR A 474 -16.51 13.14 -10.72
C THR A 474 -17.81 12.36 -10.99
N ASN A 475 -17.70 11.05 -11.18
CA ASN A 475 -18.82 10.12 -11.36
C ASN A 475 -18.49 8.76 -10.73
N TYR A 476 -19.48 7.87 -10.67
CA TYR A 476 -19.36 6.54 -10.06
C TYR A 476 -19.52 5.42 -11.11
N ASN A 477 -19.20 5.70 -12.37
CA ASN A 477 -19.22 4.71 -13.43
C ASN A 477 -17.94 3.88 -13.42
N MET A 478 -18.08 2.57 -13.64
CA MET A 478 -16.96 1.64 -13.73
C MET A 478 -17.09 0.80 -14.99
N ALA A 479 -16.03 0.68 -15.76
CA ALA A 479 -15.94 -0.22 -16.89
C ALA A 479 -15.05 -1.42 -16.52
N VAL A 480 -15.56 -2.65 -16.75
CA VAL A 480 -14.81 -3.89 -16.54
C VAL A 480 -14.62 -4.59 -17.87
N CYS A 481 -13.37 -4.63 -18.34
CA CYS A 481 -13.00 -5.23 -19.62
C CYS A 481 -12.14 -6.48 -19.40
N GLY A 482 -12.31 -7.46 -20.29
CA GLY A 482 -11.52 -8.69 -20.29
C GLY A 482 -12.04 -9.67 -21.35
N THR A 483 -11.19 -10.60 -21.74
CA THR A 483 -11.57 -11.70 -22.67
C THR A 483 -12.61 -12.62 -22.03
N SER A 484 -13.22 -13.49 -22.81
CA SER A 484 -14.11 -14.54 -22.27
C SER A 484 -13.32 -15.44 -21.32
N GLY A 485 -13.89 -15.77 -20.17
CA GLY A 485 -13.24 -16.57 -19.13
C GLY A 485 -12.23 -15.82 -18.23
N ALA A 486 -11.96 -14.53 -18.46
CA ALA A 486 -11.01 -13.74 -17.67
C ALA A 486 -11.47 -13.39 -16.25
N GLY A 487 -12.64 -13.85 -15.80
CA GLY A 487 -13.13 -13.61 -14.44
C GLY A 487 -13.94 -12.33 -14.24
N LYS A 488 -14.43 -11.66 -15.29
CA LYS A 488 -15.26 -10.44 -15.19
C LYS A 488 -16.43 -10.60 -14.22
N THR A 489 -17.23 -11.66 -14.41
CA THR A 489 -18.36 -11.97 -13.53
C THR A 489 -17.91 -12.25 -12.09
N GLY A 490 -16.77 -12.96 -11.93
CA GLY A 490 -16.17 -13.24 -10.64
C GLY A 490 -15.74 -11.98 -9.86
N LEU A 491 -15.38 -10.89 -10.54
CA LEU A 491 -15.09 -9.59 -9.91
C LEU A 491 -16.35 -8.80 -9.59
N ILE A 492 -17.35 -8.81 -10.50
CA ILE A 492 -18.55 -7.98 -10.35
C ILE A 492 -19.46 -8.54 -9.24
N GLN A 493 -19.58 -9.86 -9.09
CA GLN A 493 -20.41 -10.47 -8.05
C GLN A 493 -20.04 -10.00 -6.62
N PRO A 494 -18.76 -10.03 -6.18
CA PRO A 494 -18.34 -9.47 -4.90
C PRO A 494 -18.58 -7.96 -4.78
N LEU A 495 -18.49 -7.19 -5.88
CA LEU A 495 -18.81 -5.75 -5.88
C LEU A 495 -20.29 -5.51 -5.60
N ILE A 496 -21.19 -6.27 -6.27
CA ILE A 496 -22.63 -6.20 -6.01
C ILE A 496 -22.90 -6.53 -4.54
N ARG A 497 -22.28 -7.59 -4.02
CA ARG A 497 -22.40 -7.95 -2.62
C ARG A 497 -21.94 -6.81 -1.69
N SER A 498 -20.81 -6.19 -1.97
CA SER A 498 -20.29 -5.07 -1.17
C SER A 498 -21.26 -3.88 -1.14
N VAL A 499 -21.95 -3.61 -2.24
CA VAL A 499 -23.01 -2.58 -2.31
C VAL A 499 -24.19 -2.95 -1.42
N LEU A 500 -24.64 -4.21 -1.47
CA LEU A 500 -25.75 -4.71 -0.65
C LEU A 500 -25.40 -4.74 0.84
N ASP A 501 -24.17 -5.14 1.19
CA ASP A 501 -23.64 -5.11 2.57
C ASP A 501 -23.65 -3.69 3.14
N SER A 502 -23.45 -2.68 2.31
CA SER A 502 -23.50 -1.26 2.70
C SER A 502 -24.93 -0.70 2.82
N GLY A 503 -25.96 -1.53 2.64
CA GLY A 503 -27.37 -1.10 2.61
C GLY A 503 -27.82 -0.51 1.28
N GLY A 504 -27.03 -0.70 0.25
CA GLY A 504 -27.33 -0.29 -1.10
C GLY A 504 -28.30 -1.25 -1.80
N PHE A 505 -28.55 -0.96 -3.05
CA PHE A 505 -29.47 -1.68 -3.88
C PHE A 505 -28.81 -1.91 -5.26
N ALA A 506 -29.04 -3.07 -5.86
CA ALA A 506 -28.46 -3.45 -7.14
C ALA A 506 -29.52 -3.95 -8.12
N VAL A 507 -29.44 -3.48 -9.36
CA VAL A 507 -30.19 -4.01 -10.50
C VAL A 507 -29.19 -4.51 -11.53
N VAL A 508 -29.38 -5.74 -11.99
CA VAL A 508 -28.47 -6.39 -12.93
C VAL A 508 -29.23 -6.72 -14.21
N PHE A 509 -28.72 -6.28 -15.35
CA PHE A 509 -29.13 -6.73 -16.68
C PHE A 509 -28.08 -7.70 -17.19
N ASP A 510 -28.44 -8.98 -17.27
CA ASP A 510 -27.52 -10.06 -17.62
C ASP A 510 -27.91 -10.73 -18.93
N MET A 511 -26.93 -11.13 -19.70
CA MET A 511 -27.15 -11.96 -20.90
C MET A 511 -26.44 -13.30 -20.67
N GLY A 512 -27.18 -14.30 -20.20
CA GLY A 512 -26.69 -15.68 -20.06
C GLY A 512 -26.63 -16.23 -18.63
N ASP A 513 -27.47 -15.76 -17.74
CA ASP A 513 -27.71 -16.30 -16.37
C ASP A 513 -26.49 -16.31 -15.41
N GLY A 514 -25.44 -15.54 -15.73
CA GLY A 514 -24.22 -15.51 -14.92
C GLY A 514 -24.44 -15.00 -13.49
N TYR A 515 -25.49 -14.23 -13.24
CA TYR A 515 -25.82 -13.64 -11.93
C TYR A 515 -27.05 -14.26 -11.27
N LYS A 516 -27.70 -15.25 -11.90
CA LYS A 516 -28.92 -15.89 -11.38
C LYS A 516 -28.70 -16.48 -9.98
N SER A 517 -27.68 -17.31 -9.82
CA SER A 517 -27.34 -17.90 -8.52
C SER A 517 -27.03 -16.86 -7.43
N LEU A 518 -26.36 -15.76 -7.78
CA LEU A 518 -26.12 -14.67 -6.84
C LEU A 518 -27.43 -14.02 -6.40
N CYS A 519 -28.31 -13.70 -7.36
CA CYS A 519 -29.63 -13.11 -7.10
C CYS A 519 -30.46 -13.98 -6.14
N GLU A 520 -30.57 -15.29 -6.44
CA GLU A 520 -31.31 -16.25 -5.64
C GLU A 520 -30.73 -16.41 -4.22
N ASN A 521 -29.39 -16.55 -4.11
CA ASN A 521 -28.73 -16.71 -2.83
C ASN A 521 -28.80 -15.46 -1.92
N MET A 522 -28.91 -14.28 -2.53
CA MET A 522 -29.06 -13.01 -1.78
C MET A 522 -30.54 -12.62 -1.55
N GLY A 523 -31.48 -13.48 -1.90
CA GLY A 523 -32.91 -13.22 -1.71
C GLY A 523 -33.48 -12.18 -2.68
N GLY A 524 -32.84 -11.98 -3.81
CA GLY A 524 -33.26 -11.06 -4.86
C GLY A 524 -34.40 -11.63 -5.71
N VAL A 525 -34.93 -10.81 -6.61
CA VAL A 525 -35.94 -11.18 -7.57
C VAL A 525 -35.29 -11.39 -8.93
N TYR A 526 -35.26 -12.62 -9.39
CA TYR A 526 -34.80 -12.97 -10.73
C TYR A 526 -35.97 -12.93 -11.73
N LEU A 527 -35.80 -12.17 -12.80
CA LEU A 527 -36.77 -12.02 -13.87
C LEU A 527 -36.17 -12.61 -15.15
N ASP A 528 -36.75 -13.70 -15.62
CA ASP A 528 -36.36 -14.32 -16.89
C ASP A 528 -36.95 -13.55 -18.08
N GLY A 529 -36.08 -13.00 -18.92
CA GLY A 529 -36.47 -12.19 -20.07
C GLY A 529 -37.36 -12.93 -21.09
N GLU A 530 -37.22 -14.26 -21.20
CA GLU A 530 -38.05 -15.07 -22.12
C GLU A 530 -39.49 -15.23 -21.61
N THR A 531 -39.63 -15.28 -20.30
CA THR A 531 -40.94 -15.47 -19.65
C THR A 531 -41.58 -14.19 -19.16
N LEU A 532 -40.81 -13.10 -19.14
CA LEU A 532 -41.24 -11.81 -18.59
C LEU A 532 -42.42 -11.26 -19.42
N ARG A 533 -43.52 -10.96 -18.75
CA ARG A 533 -44.66 -10.25 -19.29
C ARG A 533 -44.92 -9.01 -18.47
N PHE A 534 -44.99 -7.86 -19.10
CA PHE A 534 -45.32 -6.61 -18.42
C PHE A 534 -46.33 -5.81 -19.20
N ASN A 535 -47.19 -5.09 -18.49
CA ASN A 535 -48.14 -4.19 -19.10
C ASN A 535 -47.59 -2.76 -19.05
N PRO A 536 -47.37 -2.06 -20.20
CA PRO A 536 -46.87 -0.71 -20.25
C PRO A 536 -47.70 0.31 -19.45
N PHE A 537 -49.00 0.03 -19.23
CA PHE A 537 -49.94 0.86 -18.48
C PHE A 537 -49.98 0.56 -16.98
N ALA A 538 -49.30 -0.50 -16.52
CA ALA A 538 -49.27 -0.85 -15.09
C ALA A 538 -48.58 0.28 -14.28
N ASN A 539 -49.15 0.55 -13.09
CA ASN A 539 -48.59 1.54 -12.14
C ASN A 539 -48.54 2.99 -12.65
N ILE A 540 -49.25 3.37 -13.71
CA ILE A 540 -49.40 4.76 -14.15
C ILE A 540 -50.39 5.45 -13.19
N THR A 541 -49.93 6.52 -12.54
CA THR A 541 -50.78 7.39 -11.71
C THR A 541 -51.26 8.62 -12.48
N ASP A 542 -50.46 9.13 -13.38
CA ASP A 542 -50.72 10.31 -14.21
C ASP A 542 -50.29 10.03 -15.65
N ILE A 543 -51.24 10.06 -16.57
CA ILE A 543 -50.98 9.78 -17.98
C ILE A 543 -50.30 10.94 -18.67
N ASP A 544 -50.53 12.18 -18.24
CA ASP A 544 -49.92 13.34 -18.89
C ASP A 544 -48.40 13.38 -18.70
N GLN A 545 -47.94 12.85 -17.56
CA GLN A 545 -46.49 12.68 -17.29
C GLN A 545 -45.91 11.38 -17.88
N SER A 546 -46.75 10.38 -18.17
CA SER A 546 -46.28 9.02 -18.52
C SER A 546 -46.56 8.64 -19.99
N ALA A 547 -47.44 9.36 -20.69
CA ALA A 547 -47.88 9.00 -22.03
C ALA A 547 -46.71 8.94 -23.05
N GLU A 548 -45.76 9.86 -22.99
CA GLU A 548 -44.59 9.85 -23.87
C GLU A 548 -43.72 8.61 -23.61
N ARG A 549 -43.48 8.25 -22.34
CA ARG A 549 -42.69 7.06 -21.99
C ARG A 549 -43.35 5.78 -22.49
N VAL A 550 -44.69 5.66 -22.39
CA VAL A 550 -45.43 4.49 -22.93
C VAL A 550 -45.38 4.51 -24.46
N ARG A 551 -45.57 5.66 -25.11
CA ARG A 551 -45.39 5.82 -26.55
C ARG A 551 -43.99 5.35 -26.98
N ASP A 552 -42.93 5.78 -26.33
CA ASP A 552 -41.54 5.42 -26.66
C ASP A 552 -41.31 3.91 -26.52
N GLN A 553 -41.87 3.26 -25.49
CA GLN A 553 -41.82 1.81 -25.33
C GLN A 553 -42.53 1.11 -26.50
N LEU A 554 -43.72 1.54 -26.87
CA LEU A 554 -44.47 0.98 -28.00
C LEU A 554 -43.77 1.27 -29.34
N SER A 555 -43.13 2.41 -29.49
CA SER A 555 -42.34 2.74 -30.68
C SER A 555 -41.17 1.80 -30.86
N VAL A 556 -40.42 1.50 -29.77
CA VAL A 556 -39.32 0.53 -29.79
C VAL A 556 -39.85 -0.90 -30.08
N MET A 557 -41.02 -1.29 -29.53
CA MET A 557 -41.62 -2.57 -29.80
C MET A 557 -42.04 -2.69 -31.28
N ALA A 558 -42.65 -1.66 -31.86
CA ALA A 558 -43.07 -1.64 -33.26
C ALA A 558 -41.85 -1.56 -34.21
N SER A 559 -40.84 -0.79 -33.88
CA SER A 559 -39.64 -0.60 -34.72
C SER A 559 -38.39 -0.52 -33.89
N PRO A 560 -37.72 -1.64 -33.54
CA PRO A 560 -36.47 -1.64 -32.75
C PRO A 560 -35.33 -0.84 -33.39
N ASN A 561 -35.37 -0.64 -34.71
CA ASN A 561 -34.36 0.10 -35.47
C ASN A 561 -34.66 1.59 -35.63
N GLY A 562 -35.74 2.09 -35.01
CA GLY A 562 -36.04 3.54 -35.00
C GLY A 562 -36.55 4.09 -36.34
N ASN A 563 -37.26 3.31 -37.15
CA ASN A 563 -37.75 3.71 -38.48
C ASN A 563 -39.14 4.38 -38.46
N LEU A 564 -39.67 4.77 -37.30
CA LEU A 564 -40.94 5.47 -37.18
C LEU A 564 -40.72 6.99 -37.36
N ASP A 565 -41.67 7.63 -38.08
CA ASP A 565 -41.69 9.06 -38.28
C ASP A 565 -42.58 9.78 -37.22
N GLU A 566 -42.57 11.13 -37.22
CA GLU A 566 -43.33 11.93 -36.28
C GLU A 566 -44.86 11.68 -36.35
N VAL A 567 -45.40 11.23 -37.51
CA VAL A 567 -46.79 10.91 -37.66
C VAL A 567 -47.15 9.63 -36.91
N HIS A 568 -46.28 8.60 -36.99
CA HIS A 568 -46.43 7.38 -36.22
C HIS A 568 -46.41 7.64 -34.72
N GLU A 569 -45.44 8.45 -34.24
CA GLU A 569 -45.33 8.80 -32.82
C GLU A 569 -46.56 9.58 -32.33
N GLY A 570 -47.08 10.50 -33.15
CA GLY A 570 -48.27 11.26 -32.82
C GLY A 570 -49.53 10.38 -32.72
N LEU A 571 -49.70 9.42 -33.64
CA LEU A 571 -50.80 8.44 -33.62
C LEU A 571 -50.69 7.52 -32.40
N LEU A 572 -49.51 7.02 -32.09
CA LEU A 572 -49.27 6.22 -30.89
C LEU A 572 -49.59 6.99 -29.61
N LEU A 573 -49.15 8.25 -29.49
CA LEU A 573 -49.42 9.07 -28.32
C LEU A 573 -50.93 9.26 -28.10
N GLN A 574 -51.69 9.50 -29.19
CA GLN A 574 -53.15 9.59 -29.13
C GLN A 574 -53.77 8.26 -28.70
N ALA A 575 -53.31 7.14 -29.25
CA ALA A 575 -53.78 5.80 -28.91
C ALA A 575 -53.52 5.45 -27.43
N VAL A 576 -52.33 5.76 -26.93
CA VAL A 576 -51.95 5.56 -25.54
C VAL A 576 -52.84 6.35 -24.58
N ARG A 577 -53.07 7.64 -24.85
CA ARG A 577 -53.95 8.48 -24.03
C ARG A 577 -55.39 7.99 -24.04
N ALA A 578 -55.92 7.63 -25.20
CA ALA A 578 -57.26 7.15 -25.34
C ALA A 578 -57.49 5.81 -24.63
N SER A 579 -56.56 4.85 -24.78
CA SER A 579 -56.61 3.56 -24.12
C SER A 579 -56.56 3.69 -22.60
N TRP A 580 -55.69 4.57 -22.09
CA TRP A 580 -55.62 4.81 -20.66
C TRP A 580 -56.86 5.54 -20.11
N LEU A 581 -57.44 6.49 -20.82
CA LEU A 581 -58.67 7.16 -20.42
C LEU A 581 -59.83 6.17 -20.32
N ALA A 582 -59.89 5.17 -21.23
CA ALA A 582 -60.92 4.17 -21.25
C ALA A 582 -60.80 3.13 -20.13
N LYS A 583 -59.56 2.61 -19.86
CA LYS A 583 -59.34 1.46 -18.97
C LYS A 583 -58.34 1.69 -17.83
N LYS A 584 -57.76 2.88 -17.75
CA LYS A 584 -56.72 3.22 -16.74
C LYS A 584 -55.58 2.17 -16.72
N ASN A 585 -55.14 1.73 -15.56
CA ASN A 585 -54.05 0.75 -15.39
C ASN A 585 -54.37 -0.66 -15.92
N LYS A 586 -55.61 -0.90 -16.35
CA LYS A 586 -56.07 -2.14 -16.99
C LYS A 586 -55.95 -2.11 -18.50
N ALA A 587 -55.62 -0.96 -19.09
CA ALA A 587 -55.33 -0.84 -20.50
C ALA A 587 -54.17 -1.77 -20.89
N ARG A 588 -54.20 -2.29 -22.11
CA ARG A 588 -53.23 -3.21 -22.71
C ARG A 588 -52.87 -2.76 -24.11
N ILE A 589 -51.91 -3.43 -24.72
CA ILE A 589 -51.52 -3.20 -26.12
C ILE A 589 -52.70 -3.46 -27.05
N ASP A 590 -53.53 -4.46 -26.73
CA ASP A 590 -54.79 -4.74 -27.46
C ASP A 590 -55.64 -3.47 -27.62
N ASP A 591 -55.81 -2.70 -26.55
CA ASP A 591 -56.60 -1.47 -26.55
C ASP A 591 -56.00 -0.38 -27.44
N VAL A 592 -54.66 -0.33 -27.49
CA VAL A 592 -53.93 0.58 -28.40
C VAL A 592 -54.16 0.17 -29.84
N VAL A 593 -54.03 -1.11 -30.16
CA VAL A 593 -54.28 -1.65 -31.52
C VAL A 593 -55.74 -1.47 -31.91
N ASP A 594 -56.69 -1.72 -31.01
CA ASP A 594 -58.11 -1.51 -31.25
C ASP A 594 -58.43 -0.03 -31.53
N PHE A 595 -57.79 0.89 -30.79
CA PHE A 595 -57.92 2.33 -31.07
C PHE A 595 -57.38 2.68 -32.47
N LEU A 596 -56.23 2.16 -32.87
CA LEU A 596 -55.64 2.38 -34.19
C LEU A 596 -56.51 1.79 -35.30
N LYS A 597 -57.11 0.59 -35.10
CA LYS A 597 -58.07 -0.02 -36.01
C LYS A 597 -59.33 0.86 -36.17
N ASN A 598 -59.89 1.33 -35.06
CA ASN A 598 -61.05 2.21 -35.06
C ASN A 598 -60.72 3.57 -35.70
N ALA A 599 -59.53 4.14 -35.46
CA ALA A 599 -59.10 5.39 -36.10
C ALA A 599 -58.93 5.20 -37.62
N ARG A 600 -58.42 4.06 -38.08
CA ARG A 600 -58.31 3.72 -39.52
C ARG A 600 -59.67 3.68 -40.22
N ASP A 601 -60.66 3.11 -39.55
CA ASP A 601 -61.98 2.88 -40.11
C ASP A 601 -62.95 4.08 -39.92
N ASN A 602 -62.50 5.11 -39.21
CA ASN A 602 -63.27 6.32 -38.96
C ASN A 602 -63.17 7.33 -40.14
N ASP A 603 -64.24 7.96 -40.54
CA ASP A 603 -64.29 8.97 -41.61
C ASP A 603 -63.33 10.17 -41.42
N GLN A 604 -62.90 10.43 -40.22
CA GLN A 604 -62.01 11.53 -39.91
C GLN A 604 -60.63 11.46 -40.61
N TYR A 605 -60.16 10.24 -40.94
CA TYR A 605 -58.85 10.02 -41.60
C TYR A 605 -58.97 9.42 -43.01
N VAL A 606 -60.19 9.15 -43.50
CA VAL A 606 -60.46 8.53 -44.83
C VAL A 606 -59.90 9.39 -45.96
N GLU A 607 -59.87 10.70 -45.82
CA GLU A 607 -59.37 11.66 -46.82
C GLU A 607 -57.86 11.79 -46.93
N SER A 608 -57.08 11.16 -45.98
CA SER A 608 -55.61 11.22 -45.98
C SER A 608 -55.00 9.86 -46.21
N PRO A 609 -54.63 9.48 -47.45
CA PRO A 609 -54.00 8.20 -47.75
C PRO A 609 -52.74 7.94 -46.97
N THR A 610 -51.96 8.99 -46.68
CA THR A 610 -50.69 8.90 -45.92
C THR A 610 -50.92 8.46 -44.47
N ILE A 611 -51.92 9.09 -43.79
CA ILE A 611 -52.20 8.75 -42.38
C ILE A 611 -52.76 7.30 -42.30
N ARG A 612 -53.59 6.91 -43.26
CA ARG A 612 -54.14 5.56 -43.32
C ARG A 612 -53.05 4.51 -43.51
N SER A 613 -52.10 4.73 -44.40
CA SER A 613 -50.95 3.85 -44.56
C SER A 613 -50.14 3.69 -43.25
N ARG A 614 -49.93 4.78 -42.50
CA ARG A 614 -49.24 4.75 -41.21
C ARG A 614 -50.02 3.99 -40.14
N LEU A 615 -51.33 4.12 -40.11
CA LEU A 615 -52.19 3.33 -39.22
C LEU A 615 -52.10 1.84 -39.55
N ASP A 616 -52.16 1.46 -40.83
CA ASP A 616 -52.05 0.06 -41.27
C ASP A 616 -50.66 -0.51 -40.88
N GLU A 617 -49.59 0.25 -41.09
CA GLU A 617 -48.25 -0.14 -40.68
C GLU A 617 -48.18 -0.38 -39.16
N MET A 618 -48.67 0.55 -38.34
CA MET A 618 -48.64 0.45 -36.88
C MET A 618 -49.48 -0.71 -36.36
N ILE A 619 -50.65 -0.95 -36.95
CA ILE A 619 -51.50 -2.07 -36.59
C ILE A 619 -50.76 -3.40 -36.83
N VAL A 620 -50.15 -3.59 -37.99
CA VAL A 620 -49.38 -4.79 -38.32
C VAL A 620 -48.21 -4.99 -37.40
N LEU A 621 -47.46 -3.91 -37.10
CA LEU A 621 -46.26 -3.97 -36.25
C LEU A 621 -46.58 -4.27 -34.78
N LEU A 622 -47.72 -3.78 -34.26
CA LEU A 622 -48.10 -4.01 -32.86
C LEU A 622 -48.99 -5.25 -32.66
N ASP A 623 -49.65 -5.76 -33.69
CA ASP A 623 -50.59 -6.91 -33.60
C ASP A 623 -49.88 -8.19 -33.08
N GLN A 624 -48.58 -8.34 -33.33
CA GLN A 624 -47.78 -9.44 -32.81
C GLN A 624 -47.64 -9.46 -31.28
N TYR A 625 -47.92 -8.35 -30.60
CA TYR A 625 -47.85 -8.21 -29.15
C TYR A 625 -49.21 -8.19 -28.46
N THR A 626 -50.29 -8.38 -29.22
CA THR A 626 -51.67 -8.54 -28.70
C THR A 626 -51.88 -9.94 -28.17
N ALA A 627 -52.85 -10.14 -27.24
CA ALA A 627 -53.17 -11.43 -26.61
C ALA A 627 -53.91 -12.37 -27.55
#